data_a26b91136f2b35a7066d3977fab3a9bf
#
_entry.id   a26b91136f2b35a7066d3977fab3a9bf
#
_cell.length_a   1.000
_cell.length_b   1.000
_cell.length_c   1.000
_cell.angle_alpha   90.00
_cell.angle_beta   90.00
_cell.angle_gamma   90.00
#
_symmetry.space_group_name_H-M   'P 1'
#
loop_
_entity.id
_entity.type
_entity.pdbx_description
1 polymer ?
#
loop_
_entity_poly.entity_id
_entity_poly.type
_entity_poly.pdbx_seq_one_letter_code
_entity_poly.pdbx_strand_id
1 'polypeptide(L)'
;MKYAFLLLLLLSHSSLALAQGGNVLEGKVVTPSGMQPTTPVRVKLTLNGRAIHETFTDLSGRFTFPGVGRGVYQLTAEGDGVTFETTSVTAEISAFGGGPQSFTQDIQLRPIHQKPAAQLGVVNAFKQDVPAAAKAALDAGLKLAEEGKTEAAIENMRKAVQIFPQYFDGHLQLGNTFLKLDQFNDAIAELDRAREINPNDERAYQSFGLLLMKQRNYAVAVAVFAEAGRLNPSNPMNAVMRATALIHQAAVTDESVPSTEDRTHLLSRAEVAMSQAATLSETKLKPDTMTLALFYELKGEPERAASELESYLKKNPQLKNAAAIQNEIKRLREKARASKP
;
A
#
# COMPACT_ATOMS: atom_id res chain seq x y z
N MET A 1 -27.71 -29.09 35.78
CA MET A 1 -27.93 -27.68 36.18
C MET A 1 -26.67 -27.12 36.79
N LYS A 2 -25.73 -26.64 35.98
CA LYS A 2 -24.53 -25.89 36.39
C LYS A 2 -23.80 -25.52 35.08
N TYR A 3 -24.20 -24.44 34.39
CA TYR A 3 -23.44 -23.68 33.38
C TYR A 3 -24.43 -22.70 32.74
N ALA A 4 -24.90 -21.75 33.53
CA ALA A 4 -25.76 -20.65 33.04
C ALA A 4 -25.48 -19.40 33.88
N PHE A 5 -24.20 -18.98 34.00
CA PHE A 5 -23.86 -17.72 34.68
C PHE A 5 -22.43 -17.30 34.30
N LEU A 6 -22.20 -17.05 33.01
CA LEU A 6 -20.97 -16.35 32.58
C LEU A 6 -21.12 -15.70 31.19
N LEU A 7 -22.22 -14.98 30.97
CA LEU A 7 -22.39 -14.26 29.69
C LEU A 7 -23.16 -12.94 29.88
N LEU A 8 -22.79 -12.17 30.93
CA LEU A 8 -23.43 -10.85 31.17
C LEU A 8 -22.49 -9.87 31.86
N LEU A 9 -21.22 -9.80 31.42
CA LEU A 9 -20.22 -8.87 31.99
C LEU A 9 -19.27 -8.27 30.94
N LEU A 10 -19.69 -8.15 29.68
CA LEU A 10 -18.88 -7.51 28.62
C LEU A 10 -19.59 -6.35 27.90
N LEU A 11 -20.68 -5.82 28.46
CA LEU A 11 -21.41 -4.69 27.87
C LEU A 11 -21.52 -3.45 28.77
N SER A 12 -20.65 -3.31 29.77
CA SER A 12 -20.72 -2.15 30.70
C SER A 12 -19.40 -1.39 30.86
N HIS A 13 -18.46 -1.48 29.92
CA HIS A 13 -17.19 -0.72 30.01
C HIS A 13 -17.19 0.62 29.27
N SER A 14 -18.23 0.95 28.51
CA SER A 14 -18.33 2.24 27.81
C SER A 14 -18.99 3.37 28.63
N SER A 15 -19.50 3.09 29.80
CA SER A 15 -20.19 4.11 30.65
C SER A 15 -19.47 4.47 31.94
N LEU A 16 -18.33 3.84 32.27
CA LEU A 16 -17.58 4.16 33.51
C LEU A 16 -16.46 5.19 33.33
N ALA A 17 -16.15 5.61 32.08
CA ALA A 17 -15.12 6.65 31.83
C ALA A 17 -15.63 8.08 32.10
N LEU A 18 -16.92 8.28 32.31
CA LEU A 18 -17.52 9.59 32.61
C LEU A 18 -17.52 9.96 34.10
N ALA A 19 -17.02 9.09 34.99
CA ALA A 19 -17.03 9.33 36.44
C ALA A 19 -15.70 9.81 37.03
N GLN A 20 -14.63 9.94 36.23
CA GLN A 20 -13.39 10.57 36.66
C GLN A 20 -13.34 11.98 36.05
N GLY A 21 -13.63 12.99 36.86
CA GLY A 21 -13.76 14.40 36.50
C GLY A 21 -12.53 15.05 35.87
N GLY A 22 -12.20 14.68 34.66
CA GLY A 22 -11.16 15.27 33.83
C GLY A 22 -11.73 15.88 32.54
N ASN A 23 -11.01 16.85 31.97
CA ASN A 23 -11.41 17.42 30.69
C ASN A 23 -11.27 16.40 29.57
N VAL A 24 -11.97 16.64 28.46
CA VAL A 24 -11.87 15.86 27.24
C VAL A 24 -11.18 16.71 26.17
N LEU A 25 -10.13 16.18 25.56
CA LEU A 25 -9.52 16.78 24.39
C LEU A 25 -9.90 15.94 23.17
N GLU A 26 -10.57 16.54 22.23
CA GLU A 26 -11.06 15.90 21.02
C GLU A 26 -10.67 16.70 19.78
N GLY A 27 -10.76 16.11 18.60
CA GLY A 27 -10.49 16.80 17.35
C GLY A 27 -10.60 15.87 16.15
N LYS A 28 -10.24 16.42 15.00
CA LYS A 28 -10.17 15.68 13.75
C LYS A 28 -8.79 15.76 13.15
N VAL A 29 -8.36 14.67 12.54
CA VAL A 29 -7.24 14.67 11.59
C VAL A 29 -7.82 14.83 10.20
N VAL A 30 -7.36 15.84 9.47
CA VAL A 30 -7.82 16.15 8.12
C VAL A 30 -6.64 16.24 7.14
N THR A 31 -6.87 15.90 5.89
CA THR A 31 -5.91 16.10 4.80
C THR A 31 -5.83 17.59 4.42
N PRO A 32 -4.84 18.02 3.62
CA PRO A 32 -4.75 19.39 3.12
C PRO A 32 -5.98 19.87 2.35
N SER A 33 -6.72 18.94 1.72
CA SER A 33 -7.99 19.23 1.03
C SER A 33 -9.19 19.34 1.98
N GLY A 34 -8.99 19.19 3.29
CA GLY A 34 -10.06 19.18 4.28
C GLY A 34 -10.85 17.87 4.37
N MET A 35 -10.47 16.86 3.57
CA MET A 35 -11.09 15.53 3.62
C MET A 35 -10.52 14.70 4.78
N GLN A 36 -11.20 13.62 5.10
CA GLN A 36 -10.76 12.66 6.10
C GLN A 36 -9.60 11.80 5.53
N PRO A 37 -8.64 11.38 6.36
CA PRO A 37 -7.67 10.36 5.99
C PRO A 37 -8.39 9.06 5.61
N THR A 38 -7.89 8.35 4.61
CA THR A 38 -8.49 7.09 4.13
C THR A 38 -8.20 5.90 5.06
N THR A 39 -7.31 6.07 6.02
CA THR A 39 -6.93 5.06 7.03
C THR A 39 -6.91 5.70 8.41
N PRO A 40 -7.20 4.94 9.49
CA PRO A 40 -7.04 5.45 10.85
C PRO A 40 -5.63 5.96 11.10
N VAL A 41 -5.52 7.18 11.59
CA VAL A 41 -4.25 7.84 11.91
C VAL A 41 -3.98 7.71 13.40
N ARG A 42 -2.76 7.29 13.76
CA ARG A 42 -2.35 7.28 15.16
C ARG A 42 -2.10 8.70 15.64
N VAL A 43 -2.75 9.07 16.74
CA VAL A 43 -2.58 10.36 17.40
C VAL A 43 -1.98 10.16 18.78
N LYS A 44 -0.86 10.84 19.06
CA LYS A 44 -0.16 10.82 20.35
C LYS A 44 -0.35 12.14 21.08
N LEU A 45 -0.62 12.06 22.36
CA LEU A 45 -0.68 13.20 23.26
C LEU A 45 0.59 13.22 24.14
N THR A 46 1.32 14.31 24.06
CA THR A 46 2.63 14.47 24.75
C THR A 46 2.59 15.68 25.67
N LEU A 47 3.10 15.53 26.89
CA LEU A 47 3.29 16.58 27.86
C LEU A 47 4.77 16.66 28.26
N ASN A 48 5.40 17.82 28.15
CA ASN A 48 6.81 18.02 28.46
C ASN A 48 7.74 17.02 27.76
N GLY A 49 7.46 16.70 26.49
CA GLY A 49 8.25 15.76 25.69
C GLY A 49 8.01 14.28 25.99
N ARG A 50 7.14 13.93 26.92
CA ARG A 50 6.79 12.54 27.26
C ARG A 50 5.40 12.22 26.75
N ALA A 51 5.26 11.14 25.98
CA ALA A 51 3.97 10.61 25.57
C ALA A 51 3.19 10.11 26.80
N ILE A 52 1.94 10.59 26.93
CA ILE A 52 1.06 10.26 28.05
C ILE A 52 -0.15 9.44 27.61
N HIS A 53 -0.63 9.65 26.39
CA HIS A 53 -1.74 8.90 25.79
C HIS A 53 -1.51 8.74 24.29
N GLU A 54 -2.05 7.67 23.73
CA GLU A 54 -2.18 7.48 22.28
C GLU A 54 -3.55 6.90 21.93
N THR A 55 -4.05 7.22 20.74
CA THR A 55 -5.29 6.71 20.20
C THR A 55 -5.22 6.66 18.67
N PHE A 56 -6.21 6.04 18.03
CA PHE A 56 -6.40 6.11 16.58
C PHE A 56 -7.64 6.92 16.27
N THR A 57 -7.64 7.59 15.11
CA THR A 57 -8.85 8.22 14.61
C THR A 57 -9.88 7.15 14.23
N ASP A 58 -11.15 7.51 14.36
CA ASP A 58 -12.24 6.76 13.75
C ASP A 58 -12.29 6.96 12.22
N LEU A 59 -13.25 6.32 11.56
CA LEU A 59 -13.45 6.42 10.11
C LEU A 59 -13.85 7.85 9.64
N SER A 60 -14.27 8.72 10.56
CA SER A 60 -14.54 10.13 10.28
C SER A 60 -13.36 11.05 10.58
N GLY A 61 -12.19 10.46 10.86
CA GLY A 61 -10.96 11.17 11.22
C GLY A 61 -10.96 11.75 12.64
N ARG A 62 -11.94 11.41 13.50
CA ARG A 62 -12.05 11.96 14.87
C ARG A 62 -11.18 11.17 15.84
N PHE A 63 -10.64 11.88 16.82
CA PHE A 63 -9.94 11.30 17.98
C PHE A 63 -10.42 11.96 19.27
N THR A 64 -10.26 11.25 20.39
CA THR A 64 -10.67 11.72 21.72
C THR A 64 -9.69 11.22 22.78
N PHE A 65 -9.28 12.14 23.66
CA PHE A 65 -8.50 11.84 24.86
C PHE A 65 -9.29 12.25 26.10
N PRO A 66 -9.86 11.31 26.85
CA PRO A 66 -10.54 11.60 28.10
C PRO A 66 -9.57 11.79 29.26
N GLY A 67 -9.98 12.51 30.29
CA GLY A 67 -9.23 12.64 31.53
C GLY A 67 -7.99 13.53 31.44
N VAL A 68 -7.93 14.45 30.49
CA VAL A 68 -6.76 15.32 30.30
C VAL A 68 -6.77 16.46 31.31
N GLY A 69 -5.66 16.63 32.04
CA GLY A 69 -5.46 17.70 33.01
C GLY A 69 -5.23 19.08 32.36
N ARG A 70 -5.02 20.11 33.21
CA ARG A 70 -4.58 21.43 32.71
C ARG A 70 -3.14 21.34 32.21
N GLY A 71 -2.81 22.02 31.12
CA GLY A 71 -1.45 22.05 30.60
C GLY A 71 -1.39 22.41 29.13
N VAL A 72 -0.15 22.52 28.65
CA VAL A 72 0.15 22.71 27.24
C VAL A 72 0.63 21.37 26.70
N TYR A 73 -0.12 20.81 25.77
CA TYR A 73 0.12 19.50 25.19
C TYR A 73 0.54 19.61 23.75
N GLN A 74 1.35 18.65 23.31
CA GLN A 74 1.61 18.46 21.91
C GLN A 74 0.81 17.26 21.42
N LEU A 75 -0.05 17.47 20.42
CA LEU A 75 -0.74 16.46 19.67
C LEU A 75 0.06 16.12 18.42
N THR A 76 0.39 14.86 18.22
CA THR A 76 1.16 14.40 17.05
C THR A 76 0.35 13.37 16.31
N ALA A 77 -0.07 13.69 15.09
CA ALA A 77 -0.64 12.74 14.15
C ALA A 77 0.51 12.11 13.33
N GLU A 78 0.65 10.80 13.39
CA GLU A 78 1.67 10.09 12.62
C GLU A 78 1.28 10.07 11.15
N GLY A 79 2.14 10.62 10.29
CA GLY A 79 2.01 10.47 8.85
C GLY A 79 2.25 9.03 8.41
N ASP A 80 1.78 8.71 7.22
CA ASP A 80 2.00 7.40 6.59
C ASP A 80 3.43 7.23 6.02
N GLY A 81 4.25 8.27 6.12
CA GLY A 81 5.61 8.31 5.57
C GLY A 81 5.68 8.32 4.03
N VAL A 82 4.54 8.30 3.37
CA VAL A 82 4.41 8.24 1.90
C VAL A 82 3.70 9.47 1.36
N THR A 83 2.53 9.81 1.91
CA THR A 83 1.68 10.91 1.45
C THR A 83 1.74 12.10 2.40
N PHE A 84 1.82 11.83 3.69
CA PHE A 84 1.77 12.83 4.75
C PHE A 84 2.93 12.71 5.72
N GLU A 85 3.48 13.85 6.10
CA GLU A 85 4.45 13.96 7.18
C GLU A 85 3.76 13.79 8.54
N THR A 86 4.51 13.29 9.53
CA THR A 86 4.09 13.37 10.92
C THR A 86 3.92 14.83 11.31
N THR A 87 2.72 15.21 11.71
CA THR A 87 2.36 16.61 11.98
C THR A 87 2.03 16.77 13.45
N SER A 88 2.60 17.80 14.07
CA SER A 88 2.33 18.14 15.47
C SER A 88 1.69 19.51 15.59
N VAL A 89 0.72 19.62 16.50
CA VAL A 89 0.06 20.87 16.89
C VAL A 89 0.05 20.97 18.41
N THR A 90 -0.01 22.20 18.91
CA THR A 90 -0.10 22.47 20.36
C THR A 90 -1.54 22.65 20.76
N ALA A 91 -1.96 21.99 21.83
CA ALA A 91 -3.28 22.16 22.46
C ALA A 91 -3.08 22.69 23.88
N GLU A 92 -3.70 23.82 24.18
CA GLU A 92 -3.69 24.40 25.52
C GLU A 92 -5.02 24.10 26.22
N ILE A 93 -4.94 23.47 27.40
CA ILE A 93 -6.08 23.16 28.24
C ILE A 93 -6.05 24.06 29.46
N SER A 94 -6.79 25.14 29.38
CA SER A 94 -6.93 26.17 30.41
C SER A 94 -8.36 26.13 30.94
N ALA A 95 -8.67 25.21 31.88
CA ALA A 95 -10.00 25.15 32.46
C ALA A 95 -10.20 26.23 33.54
N PHE A 96 -11.09 27.15 33.30
CA PHE A 96 -11.61 28.10 34.27
C PHE A 96 -13.01 27.66 34.64
N GLY A 97 -13.22 27.01 35.78
CA GLY A 97 -14.52 26.58 36.25
C GLY A 97 -14.52 25.20 36.92
N GLY A 98 -15.55 24.88 37.67
CA GLY A 98 -15.62 23.73 38.59
C GLY A 98 -16.10 22.42 37.99
N GLY A 99 -15.98 22.16 36.67
CA GLY A 99 -16.42 20.91 36.04
C GLY A 99 -15.61 20.49 34.84
N PRO A 100 -15.80 19.23 34.35
CA PRO A 100 -15.18 18.74 33.12
C PRO A 100 -15.56 19.58 31.91
N GLN A 101 -14.59 19.93 31.10
CA GLN A 101 -14.77 20.72 29.86
C GLN A 101 -14.26 19.95 28.65
N SER A 102 -14.84 20.19 27.49
CA SER A 102 -14.35 19.68 26.21
C SER A 102 -13.53 20.75 25.49
N PHE A 103 -12.36 20.35 25.01
CA PHE A 103 -11.45 21.17 24.23
C PHE A 103 -11.30 20.54 22.85
N THR A 104 -11.38 21.35 21.82
CA THR A 104 -11.26 20.85 20.44
C THR A 104 -9.98 21.37 19.79
N GLN A 105 -9.20 20.47 19.22
CA GLN A 105 -8.00 20.79 18.45
C GLN A 105 -7.88 19.88 17.24
N ASP A 106 -8.06 20.43 16.06
CA ASP A 106 -7.88 19.71 14.81
C ASP A 106 -6.41 19.66 14.39
N ILE A 107 -6.03 18.59 13.68
CA ILE A 107 -4.71 18.39 13.12
C ILE A 107 -4.84 18.30 11.61
N GLN A 108 -4.31 19.28 10.89
CA GLN A 108 -4.20 19.20 9.44
C GLN A 108 -2.89 18.52 9.08
N LEU A 109 -2.97 17.34 8.44
CA LEU A 109 -1.80 16.64 7.94
C LEU A 109 -1.08 17.51 6.91
N ARG A 110 0.23 17.50 6.97
CA ARG A 110 1.05 18.17 5.95
C ARG A 110 1.40 17.14 4.89
N PRO A 111 1.20 17.47 3.60
CA PRO A 111 1.71 16.62 2.55
C PRO A 111 3.23 16.58 2.69
N ILE A 112 3.84 15.43 2.49
CA ILE A 112 5.28 15.37 2.34
C ILE A 112 5.61 16.35 1.22
N HIS A 113 6.27 17.46 1.58
CA HIS A 113 6.62 18.51 0.63
C HIS A 113 7.67 17.95 -0.31
N GLN A 114 7.16 17.35 -1.35
CA GLN A 114 7.93 17.08 -2.53
C GLN A 114 8.16 18.43 -3.20
N LYS A 115 9.39 18.76 -3.50
CA LYS A 115 9.68 19.83 -4.45
C LYS A 115 8.70 19.68 -5.60
N PRO A 116 7.96 20.75 -5.97
CA PRO A 116 6.92 20.61 -6.98
C PRO A 116 7.51 19.97 -8.23
N ALA A 117 6.81 18.94 -8.73
CA ALA A 117 7.10 18.31 -10.01
C ALA A 117 7.08 19.32 -11.21
N ALA A 118 6.68 20.56 -10.93
CA ALA A 118 6.67 21.66 -11.90
C ALA A 118 8.08 22.16 -12.32
N GLN A 119 9.16 21.58 -11.81
CA GLN A 119 10.51 21.74 -12.36
C GLN A 119 11.04 20.47 -13.04
N LEU A 120 10.15 19.56 -13.45
CA LEU A 120 10.45 18.44 -14.35
C LEU A 120 10.74 18.88 -15.79
N GLY A 121 11.28 20.08 -15.97
CA GLY A 121 11.93 20.51 -17.21
C GLY A 121 13.36 20.02 -17.37
N VAL A 122 13.93 19.45 -16.32
CA VAL A 122 15.21 18.75 -16.36
C VAL A 122 15.02 17.48 -15.52
N VAL A 123 14.71 16.39 -16.19
CA VAL A 123 15.02 15.06 -15.67
C VAL A 123 16.54 15.10 -15.46
N ASN A 124 16.99 15.38 -14.23
CA ASN A 124 18.33 15.02 -13.83
C ASN A 124 18.32 13.49 -13.86
N ALA A 125 18.57 12.96 -15.06
CA ALA A 125 18.74 11.53 -15.23
C ALA A 125 19.81 11.14 -14.21
N PHE A 126 19.44 10.34 -13.22
CA PHE A 126 20.39 9.78 -12.27
C PHE A 126 21.47 9.07 -13.07
N LYS A 127 22.61 9.73 -13.23
CA LYS A 127 23.71 9.25 -14.02
C LYS A 127 24.84 8.83 -13.10
N GLN A 128 25.16 7.56 -13.14
CA GLN A 128 26.31 7.00 -12.46
C GLN A 128 27.48 6.84 -13.44
N ASP A 129 28.67 7.20 -13.00
CA ASP A 129 29.89 6.86 -13.73
C ASP A 129 30.31 5.43 -13.34
N VAL A 130 29.66 4.45 -13.96
CA VAL A 130 29.82 3.04 -13.65
C VAL A 130 31.11 2.54 -14.29
N PRO A 131 32.04 1.95 -13.51
CA PRO A 131 33.24 1.33 -14.07
C PRO A 131 32.92 0.27 -15.12
N ALA A 132 33.66 0.27 -16.24
CA ALA A 132 33.42 -0.66 -17.34
C ALA A 132 33.39 -2.13 -16.90
N ALA A 133 34.23 -2.49 -15.93
CA ALA A 133 34.28 -3.84 -15.36
C ALA A 133 33.00 -4.21 -14.60
N ALA A 134 32.40 -3.26 -13.86
CA ALA A 134 31.13 -3.48 -13.15
C ALA A 134 29.98 -3.65 -14.15
N LYS A 135 29.93 -2.80 -15.17
CA LYS A 135 28.95 -2.89 -16.25
C LYS A 135 29.04 -4.22 -17.00
N ALA A 136 30.23 -4.62 -17.40
CA ALA A 136 30.46 -5.90 -18.09
C ALA A 136 30.05 -7.11 -17.22
N ALA A 137 30.29 -7.05 -15.92
CA ALA A 137 29.87 -8.10 -15.00
C ALA A 137 28.32 -8.17 -14.89
N LEU A 138 27.62 -7.02 -14.81
CA LEU A 138 26.15 -6.99 -14.79
C LEU A 138 25.58 -7.52 -16.10
N ASP A 139 26.09 -7.08 -17.25
CA ASP A 139 25.64 -7.51 -18.57
C ASP A 139 25.82 -9.04 -18.76
N ALA A 140 26.95 -9.59 -18.29
CA ALA A 140 27.16 -11.02 -18.27
C ALA A 140 26.17 -11.76 -17.37
N GLY A 141 25.88 -11.21 -16.19
CA GLY A 141 24.85 -11.74 -15.27
C GLY A 141 23.46 -11.76 -15.89
N LEU A 142 23.03 -10.67 -16.53
CA LEU A 142 21.74 -10.58 -17.21
C LEU A 142 21.61 -11.62 -18.33
N LYS A 143 22.64 -11.76 -19.16
CA LYS A 143 22.67 -12.77 -20.22
C LYS A 143 22.56 -14.20 -19.67
N LEU A 144 23.29 -14.52 -18.61
CA LEU A 144 23.17 -15.81 -17.94
C LEU A 144 21.78 -16.07 -17.35
N ALA A 145 21.13 -15.05 -16.82
CA ALA A 145 19.77 -15.15 -16.34
C ALA A 145 18.76 -15.44 -17.46
N GLU A 146 18.93 -14.85 -18.64
CA GLU A 146 18.14 -15.14 -19.84
C GLU A 146 18.35 -16.57 -20.33
N GLU A 147 19.57 -17.10 -20.20
CA GLU A 147 19.90 -18.49 -20.51
C GLU A 147 19.42 -19.50 -19.45
N GLY A 148 18.81 -19.05 -18.37
CA GLY A 148 18.34 -19.87 -17.25
C GLY A 148 19.45 -20.36 -16.31
N LYS A 149 20.67 -19.84 -16.44
CA LYS A 149 21.82 -20.16 -15.59
C LYS A 149 21.86 -19.26 -14.35
N THR A 150 20.91 -19.47 -13.46
CA THR A 150 20.57 -18.54 -12.39
C THR A 150 21.72 -18.32 -11.38
N GLU A 151 22.39 -19.39 -10.94
CA GLU A 151 23.49 -19.29 -9.97
C GLU A 151 24.68 -18.49 -10.55
N ALA A 152 25.06 -18.77 -11.79
CA ALA A 152 26.13 -18.04 -12.48
C ALA A 152 25.72 -16.57 -12.74
N ALA A 153 24.45 -16.31 -13.00
CA ALA A 153 23.90 -14.96 -13.12
C ALA A 153 24.07 -14.16 -11.82
N ILE A 154 23.67 -14.75 -10.69
CA ILE A 154 23.80 -14.12 -9.35
C ILE A 154 25.28 -13.83 -9.04
N GLU A 155 26.19 -14.77 -9.33
CA GLU A 155 27.62 -14.58 -9.10
C GLU A 155 28.14 -13.35 -9.86
N ASN A 156 27.79 -13.23 -11.14
CA ASN A 156 28.21 -12.09 -11.96
C ASN A 156 27.59 -10.78 -11.53
N MET A 157 26.31 -10.77 -11.12
CA MET A 157 25.65 -9.58 -10.58
C MET A 157 26.27 -9.16 -9.24
N ARG A 158 26.59 -10.11 -8.34
CA ARG A 158 27.34 -9.84 -7.11
C ARG A 158 28.71 -9.23 -7.39
N LYS A 159 29.43 -9.76 -8.39
CA LYS A 159 30.71 -9.19 -8.83
C LYS A 159 30.54 -7.74 -9.29
N ALA A 160 29.47 -7.42 -10.01
CA ALA A 160 29.20 -6.05 -10.44
C ALA A 160 29.05 -5.07 -9.25
N VAL A 161 28.27 -5.44 -8.22
CA VAL A 161 28.08 -4.60 -7.03
C VAL A 161 29.28 -4.61 -6.08
N GLN A 162 30.12 -5.64 -6.12
CA GLN A 162 31.41 -5.65 -5.42
C GLN A 162 32.41 -4.67 -6.04
N ILE A 163 32.47 -4.61 -7.39
CA ILE A 163 33.33 -3.65 -8.10
C ILE A 163 32.84 -2.23 -7.90
N PHE A 164 31.52 -2.02 -7.89
CA PHE A 164 30.91 -0.70 -7.69
C PHE A 164 29.76 -0.77 -6.69
N PRO A 165 30.02 -0.59 -5.38
CA PRO A 165 29.00 -0.73 -4.31
C PRO A 165 27.84 0.27 -4.36
N GLN A 166 27.92 1.31 -5.19
CA GLN A 166 26.87 2.28 -5.44
C GLN A 166 26.15 2.03 -6.76
N TYR A 167 26.25 0.82 -7.33
CA TYR A 167 25.67 0.50 -8.62
C TYR A 167 24.17 0.25 -8.50
N PHE A 168 23.35 1.28 -8.75
CA PHE A 168 21.89 1.20 -8.66
C PHE A 168 21.31 0.02 -9.45
N ASP A 169 21.60 -0.06 -10.76
CA ASP A 169 21.06 -1.13 -11.61
C ASP A 169 21.59 -2.51 -11.20
N GLY A 170 22.83 -2.60 -10.69
CA GLY A 170 23.38 -3.83 -10.15
C GLY A 170 22.56 -4.39 -8.99
N HIS A 171 22.30 -3.56 -7.98
CA HIS A 171 21.49 -3.92 -6.83
C HIS A 171 20.04 -4.20 -7.22
N LEU A 172 19.43 -3.38 -8.09
CA LEU A 172 18.08 -3.57 -8.58
C LEU A 172 17.91 -4.93 -9.29
N GLN A 173 18.81 -5.28 -10.19
CA GLN A 173 18.74 -6.54 -10.95
C GLN A 173 19.04 -7.77 -10.08
N LEU A 174 19.97 -7.66 -9.14
CA LEU A 174 20.27 -8.71 -8.17
C LEU A 174 19.05 -8.95 -7.26
N GLY A 175 18.44 -7.90 -6.74
CA GLY A 175 17.21 -7.96 -5.93
C GLY A 175 16.04 -8.59 -6.70
N ASN A 176 15.85 -8.21 -7.97
CA ASN A 176 14.83 -8.80 -8.83
C ASN A 176 15.09 -10.28 -9.13
N THR A 177 16.36 -10.68 -9.22
CA THR A 177 16.73 -12.09 -9.41
C THR A 177 16.40 -12.91 -8.17
N PHE A 178 16.73 -12.42 -6.97
CA PHE A 178 16.33 -13.06 -5.71
C PHE A 178 14.80 -13.12 -5.55
N LEU A 179 14.09 -12.07 -5.96
CA LEU A 179 12.62 -12.06 -5.94
C LEU A 179 12.01 -13.15 -6.85
N LYS A 180 12.59 -13.41 -8.01
CA LYS A 180 12.16 -14.52 -8.90
C LYS A 180 12.36 -15.89 -8.26
N LEU A 181 13.36 -16.03 -7.40
CA LEU A 181 13.68 -17.26 -6.66
C LEU A 181 12.95 -17.39 -5.32
N ASP A 182 12.06 -16.44 -4.98
CA ASP A 182 11.38 -16.32 -3.69
C ASP A 182 12.34 -16.20 -2.48
N GLN A 183 13.59 -15.76 -2.73
CA GLN A 183 14.60 -15.45 -1.71
C GLN A 183 14.36 -14.04 -1.17
N PHE A 184 13.29 -13.89 -0.38
CA PHE A 184 12.76 -12.57 -0.01
C PHE A 184 13.74 -11.74 0.83
N ASN A 185 14.49 -12.34 1.75
CA ASN A 185 15.45 -11.61 2.59
C ASN A 185 16.57 -11.00 1.77
N ASP A 186 17.14 -11.78 0.84
CA ASP A 186 18.18 -11.29 -0.06
C ASP A 186 17.64 -10.24 -1.02
N ALA A 187 16.42 -10.44 -1.53
CA ALA A 187 15.75 -9.46 -2.39
C ALA A 187 15.55 -8.12 -1.65
N ILE A 188 15.08 -8.14 -0.38
CA ILE A 188 14.90 -6.94 0.44
C ILE A 188 16.22 -6.20 0.58
N ALA A 189 17.30 -6.89 0.96
CA ALA A 189 18.60 -6.27 1.19
C ALA A 189 19.10 -5.52 -0.06
N GLU A 190 19.00 -6.16 -1.23
CA GLU A 190 19.49 -5.56 -2.48
C GLU A 190 18.56 -4.43 -2.99
N LEU A 191 17.24 -4.59 -2.86
CA LEU A 191 16.27 -3.56 -3.26
C LEU A 191 16.32 -2.34 -2.32
N ASP A 192 16.52 -2.53 -1.03
CA ASP A 192 16.75 -1.42 -0.09
C ASP A 192 18.02 -0.66 -0.47
N ARG A 193 19.08 -1.38 -0.82
CA ARG A 193 20.32 -0.75 -1.28
C ARG A 193 20.11 0.05 -2.57
N ALA A 194 19.36 -0.49 -3.54
CA ALA A 194 19.00 0.27 -4.73
C ALA A 194 18.23 1.55 -4.39
N ARG A 195 17.23 1.47 -3.49
CA ARG A 195 16.44 2.62 -3.05
C ARG A 195 17.27 3.68 -2.30
N GLU A 196 18.24 3.26 -1.46
CA GLU A 196 19.16 4.18 -0.80
C GLU A 196 20.04 4.94 -1.81
N ILE A 197 20.51 4.24 -2.87
CA ILE A 197 21.35 4.84 -3.90
C ILE A 197 20.56 5.83 -4.76
N ASN A 198 19.35 5.48 -5.17
CA ASN A 198 18.46 6.37 -5.92
C ASN A 198 17.01 6.31 -5.39
N PRO A 199 16.64 7.10 -4.40
CA PRO A 199 15.29 7.11 -3.82
C PRO A 199 14.22 7.68 -4.75
N ASN A 200 14.60 8.25 -5.91
CA ASN A 200 13.67 8.85 -6.85
C ASN A 200 13.42 7.98 -8.11
N ASP A 201 13.92 6.76 -8.13
CA ASP A 201 13.69 5.83 -9.24
C ASP A 201 12.51 4.91 -8.94
N GLU A 202 11.44 5.00 -9.73
CA GLU A 202 10.23 4.22 -9.53
C GLU A 202 10.46 2.71 -9.65
N ARG A 203 11.51 2.26 -10.35
CA ARG A 203 11.80 0.82 -10.56
C ARG A 203 12.10 0.10 -9.26
N ALA A 204 12.77 0.76 -8.30
CA ALA A 204 13.03 0.18 -6.98
C ALA A 204 11.71 -0.04 -6.22
N TYR A 205 10.79 0.92 -6.26
CA TYR A 205 9.47 0.80 -5.64
C TYR A 205 8.60 -0.23 -6.34
N GLN A 206 8.65 -0.33 -7.67
CA GLN A 206 7.96 -1.39 -8.41
C GLN A 206 8.42 -2.78 -7.94
N SER A 207 9.71 -3.00 -7.84
CA SER A 207 10.28 -4.27 -7.38
C SER A 207 9.89 -4.58 -5.93
N PHE A 208 9.91 -3.58 -5.05
CA PHE A 208 9.44 -3.71 -3.67
C PHE A 208 7.95 -4.04 -3.59
N GLY A 209 7.14 -3.36 -4.38
CA GLY A 209 5.70 -3.65 -4.47
C GLY A 209 5.43 -5.08 -4.93
N LEU A 210 6.17 -5.59 -5.93
CA LEU A 210 6.07 -6.97 -6.38
C LEU A 210 6.48 -7.98 -5.30
N LEU A 211 7.52 -7.68 -4.51
CA LEU A 211 7.90 -8.48 -3.35
C LEU A 211 6.77 -8.59 -2.34
N LEU A 212 6.16 -7.45 -2.00
CA LEU A 212 5.03 -7.39 -1.08
C LEU A 212 3.80 -8.14 -1.61
N MET A 213 3.55 -8.08 -2.92
CA MET A 213 2.51 -8.87 -3.59
C MET A 213 2.73 -10.37 -3.41
N LYS A 214 3.97 -10.85 -3.60
CA LYS A 214 4.33 -12.26 -3.36
C LYS A 214 4.16 -12.66 -1.90
N GLN A 215 4.45 -11.78 -0.97
CA GLN A 215 4.21 -11.98 0.46
C GLN A 215 2.74 -11.80 0.88
N ARG A 216 1.84 -11.52 -0.06
CA ARG A 216 0.43 -11.23 0.17
C ARG A 216 0.17 -9.99 1.04
N ASN A 217 1.16 -9.13 1.20
CA ASN A 217 1.01 -7.86 1.92
C ASN A 217 0.47 -6.78 0.98
N TYR A 218 -0.76 -6.99 0.52
CA TYR A 218 -1.37 -6.19 -0.54
C TYR A 218 -1.59 -4.73 -0.14
N ALA A 219 -1.95 -4.48 1.12
CA ALA A 219 -2.19 -3.11 1.60
C ALA A 219 -0.92 -2.24 1.52
N VAL A 220 0.23 -2.79 1.93
CA VAL A 220 1.52 -2.08 1.81
C VAL A 220 1.96 -2.01 0.34
N ALA A 221 1.72 -3.05 -0.47
CA ALA A 221 1.99 -3.02 -1.91
C ALA A 221 1.26 -1.88 -2.62
N VAL A 222 -0.03 -1.63 -2.27
CA VAL A 222 -0.81 -0.49 -2.80
C VAL A 222 -0.12 0.84 -2.54
N ALA A 223 0.38 1.07 -1.31
CA ALA A 223 1.07 2.30 -0.94
C ALA A 223 2.41 2.44 -1.70
N VAL A 224 3.17 1.36 -1.81
CA VAL A 224 4.45 1.35 -2.53
C VAL A 224 4.27 1.60 -4.03
N PHE A 225 3.25 1.01 -4.67
CA PHE A 225 2.93 1.29 -6.07
C PHE A 225 2.37 2.70 -6.29
N ALA A 226 1.69 3.27 -5.31
CA ALA A 226 1.28 4.67 -5.35
C ALA A 226 2.50 5.60 -5.37
N GLU A 227 3.53 5.28 -4.58
CA GLU A 227 4.79 6.02 -4.57
C GLU A 227 5.55 5.89 -5.90
N ALA A 228 5.62 4.69 -6.49
CA ALA A 228 6.16 4.51 -7.84
C ALA A 228 5.43 5.40 -8.86
N GLY A 229 4.08 5.47 -8.78
CA GLY A 229 3.26 6.33 -9.64
C GLY A 229 3.48 7.82 -9.41
N ARG A 230 3.82 8.21 -8.18
CA ARG A 230 4.18 9.59 -7.86
C ARG A 230 5.54 9.97 -8.45
N LEU A 231 6.50 9.07 -8.37
CA LEU A 231 7.86 9.29 -8.92
C LEU A 231 7.85 9.37 -10.45
N ASN A 232 7.03 8.56 -11.10
CA ASN A 232 6.85 8.61 -12.55
C ASN A 232 5.35 8.53 -12.91
N PRO A 233 4.64 9.68 -12.92
CA PRO A 233 3.22 9.73 -13.25
C PRO A 233 2.87 9.33 -14.68
N SER A 234 3.83 9.39 -15.60
CA SER A 234 3.65 9.05 -17.01
C SER A 234 3.79 7.56 -17.31
N ASN A 235 4.29 6.76 -16.35
CA ASN A 235 4.41 5.32 -16.52
C ASN A 235 3.08 4.61 -16.19
N PRO A 236 2.33 4.12 -17.21
CA PRO A 236 1.03 3.48 -16.99
C PRO A 236 1.14 2.18 -16.17
N MET A 237 2.31 1.54 -16.16
CA MET A 237 2.53 0.30 -15.42
C MET A 237 2.36 0.50 -13.91
N ASN A 238 2.74 1.67 -13.37
CA ASN A 238 2.56 1.98 -11.95
C ASN A 238 1.07 1.94 -11.54
N ALA A 239 0.20 2.46 -12.40
CA ALA A 239 -1.24 2.42 -12.18
C ALA A 239 -1.81 1.00 -12.32
N VAL A 240 -1.31 0.19 -13.27
CA VAL A 240 -1.68 -1.23 -13.43
C VAL A 240 -1.29 -2.03 -12.18
N MET A 241 -0.06 -1.90 -11.71
CA MET A 241 0.44 -2.60 -10.52
C MET A 241 -0.38 -2.23 -9.27
N ARG A 242 -0.70 -0.94 -9.11
CA ARG A 242 -1.56 -0.48 -8.02
C ARG A 242 -2.96 -1.06 -8.11
N ALA A 243 -3.57 -1.10 -9.30
CA ALA A 243 -4.88 -1.72 -9.51
C ALA A 243 -4.85 -3.22 -9.16
N THR A 244 -3.82 -3.94 -9.61
CA THR A 244 -3.61 -5.34 -9.28
C THR A 244 -3.56 -5.57 -7.77
N ALA A 245 -2.78 -4.76 -7.05
CA ALA A 245 -2.67 -4.87 -5.60
C ALA A 245 -4.00 -4.59 -4.88
N LEU A 246 -4.76 -3.59 -5.32
CA LEU A 246 -6.10 -3.26 -4.79
C LEU A 246 -7.10 -4.40 -5.00
N ILE A 247 -7.08 -5.05 -6.18
CA ILE A 247 -7.96 -6.19 -6.49
C ILE A 247 -7.63 -7.38 -5.59
N HIS A 248 -6.34 -7.70 -5.42
CA HIS A 248 -5.92 -8.79 -4.54
C HIS A 248 -6.21 -8.47 -3.07
N GLN A 249 -6.07 -7.22 -2.64
CA GLN A 249 -6.47 -6.78 -1.29
C GLN A 249 -7.97 -6.99 -1.06
N ALA A 250 -8.81 -6.64 -2.06
CA ALA A 250 -10.25 -6.85 -2.00
C ALA A 250 -10.68 -8.33 -2.00
N ALA A 251 -9.81 -9.23 -2.49
CA ALA A 251 -10.05 -10.67 -2.56
C ALA A 251 -9.72 -11.43 -1.27
N VAL A 252 -8.95 -10.84 -0.35
CA VAL A 252 -8.61 -11.50 0.93
C VAL A 252 -9.87 -11.71 1.76
N THR A 253 -10.13 -12.95 2.21
CA THR A 253 -11.37 -13.38 2.90
C THR A 253 -11.14 -13.79 4.37
N ASP A 254 -10.15 -13.23 5.03
CA ASP A 254 -9.86 -13.53 6.44
C ASP A 254 -10.79 -12.71 7.37
N GLU A 255 -11.07 -13.16 8.59
CA GLU A 255 -11.92 -12.45 9.58
C GLU A 255 -11.38 -11.06 9.97
N SER A 256 -10.10 -10.78 9.67
CA SER A 256 -9.49 -9.45 9.72
C SER A 256 -9.82 -8.57 8.52
N VAL A 257 -10.65 -9.07 7.59
CA VAL A 257 -10.93 -8.41 6.30
C VAL A 257 -11.97 -7.31 6.47
N PRO A 258 -11.72 -6.19 5.77
CA PRO A 258 -12.64 -5.07 5.66
C PRO A 258 -14.08 -5.52 5.36
N SER A 259 -15.03 -4.80 5.91
CA SER A 259 -16.46 -4.97 5.62
C SER A 259 -16.74 -4.95 4.11
N THR A 260 -17.94 -5.36 3.69
CA THR A 260 -18.34 -5.29 2.26
C THR A 260 -18.17 -3.89 1.67
N GLU A 261 -18.33 -2.87 2.50
CA GLU A 261 -18.13 -1.46 2.15
C GLU A 261 -16.67 -1.16 1.79
N ASP A 262 -15.72 -1.66 2.60
CA ASP A 262 -14.28 -1.50 2.31
C ASP A 262 -13.88 -2.22 1.02
N ARG A 263 -14.45 -3.39 0.74
CA ARG A 263 -14.25 -4.12 -0.52
C ARG A 263 -14.74 -3.30 -1.71
N THR A 264 -15.93 -2.72 -1.63
CA THR A 264 -16.48 -1.87 -2.68
C THR A 264 -15.59 -0.66 -2.94
N HIS A 265 -15.09 -0.04 -1.89
CA HIS A 265 -14.17 1.09 -1.98
C HIS A 265 -12.83 0.68 -2.63
N LEU A 266 -12.25 -0.46 -2.26
CA LEU A 266 -11.03 -0.99 -2.87
C LEU A 266 -11.22 -1.25 -4.37
N LEU A 267 -12.33 -1.85 -4.77
CA LEU A 267 -12.65 -2.12 -6.18
C LEU A 267 -12.88 -0.82 -6.98
N SER A 268 -13.50 0.19 -6.39
CA SER A 268 -13.65 1.51 -7.02
C SER A 268 -12.28 2.17 -7.24
N ARG A 269 -11.39 2.12 -6.26
CA ARG A 269 -10.00 2.62 -6.40
C ARG A 269 -9.22 1.85 -7.47
N ALA A 270 -9.42 0.54 -7.58
CA ALA A 270 -8.82 -0.28 -8.63
C ALA A 270 -9.31 0.16 -10.03
N GLU A 271 -10.60 0.44 -10.18
CA GLU A 271 -11.19 0.92 -11.42
C GLU A 271 -10.62 2.28 -11.85
N VAL A 272 -10.46 3.21 -10.90
CA VAL A 272 -9.81 4.51 -11.15
C VAL A 272 -8.36 4.31 -11.60
N ALA A 273 -7.61 3.41 -10.95
CA ALA A 273 -6.22 3.13 -11.34
C ALA A 273 -6.13 2.48 -12.73
N MET A 274 -7.02 1.57 -13.09
CA MET A 274 -7.11 0.99 -14.44
C MET A 274 -7.46 2.05 -15.48
N SER A 275 -8.37 2.95 -15.18
CA SER A 275 -8.72 4.07 -16.06
C SER A 275 -7.52 5.00 -16.29
N GLN A 276 -6.77 5.31 -15.23
CA GLN A 276 -5.54 6.10 -15.32
C GLN A 276 -4.51 5.40 -16.23
N ALA A 277 -4.30 4.10 -16.08
CA ALA A 277 -3.39 3.34 -16.94
C ALA A 277 -3.83 3.39 -18.41
N ALA A 278 -5.12 3.26 -18.68
CA ALA A 278 -5.68 3.29 -20.02
C ALA A 278 -5.56 4.67 -20.70
N THR A 279 -5.60 5.77 -19.93
CA THR A 279 -5.39 7.13 -20.47
C THR A 279 -3.92 7.41 -20.78
N LEU A 280 -2.99 6.78 -20.06
CA LEU A 280 -1.55 6.96 -20.23
C LEU A 280 -0.94 6.05 -21.30
N SER A 281 -1.69 5.06 -21.81
CA SER A 281 -1.18 4.06 -22.75
C SER A 281 -2.09 3.90 -23.97
N GLU A 282 -1.52 4.06 -25.15
CA GLU A 282 -2.20 3.77 -26.42
C GLU A 282 -2.65 2.30 -26.50
N THR A 283 -1.92 1.38 -25.87
CA THR A 283 -2.23 -0.06 -25.85
C THR A 283 -3.26 -0.43 -24.80
N LYS A 284 -3.81 0.54 -24.07
CA LYS A 284 -4.80 0.33 -22.98
C LYS A 284 -4.33 -0.74 -22.01
N LEU A 285 -3.14 -0.54 -21.44
CA LEU A 285 -2.60 -1.43 -20.42
C LEU A 285 -3.60 -1.67 -19.29
N LYS A 286 -3.72 -2.90 -18.87
CA LYS A 286 -4.63 -3.36 -17.82
C LYS A 286 -3.96 -4.50 -17.02
N PRO A 287 -4.45 -4.86 -15.83
CA PRO A 287 -4.03 -6.04 -15.12
C PRO A 287 -4.12 -7.29 -16.00
N ASP A 288 -3.39 -8.34 -15.65
CA ASP A 288 -3.49 -9.61 -16.34
C ASP A 288 -4.93 -10.18 -16.29
N THR A 289 -5.21 -11.10 -17.21
CA THR A 289 -6.58 -11.58 -17.41
C THR A 289 -7.15 -12.30 -16.18
N MET A 290 -6.32 -13.00 -15.40
CA MET A 290 -6.78 -13.66 -14.17
C MET A 290 -7.17 -12.63 -13.11
N THR A 291 -6.38 -11.60 -12.95
CA THR A 291 -6.68 -10.47 -12.04
C THR A 291 -7.93 -9.71 -12.49
N LEU A 292 -8.14 -9.52 -13.79
CA LEU A 292 -9.36 -8.89 -14.31
C LEU A 292 -10.60 -9.78 -14.11
N ALA A 293 -10.49 -11.07 -14.30
CA ALA A 293 -11.59 -12.00 -14.01
C ALA A 293 -11.97 -11.96 -12.52
N LEU A 294 -10.97 -11.95 -11.63
CA LEU A 294 -11.16 -11.77 -10.19
C LEU A 294 -11.86 -10.45 -9.88
N PHE A 295 -11.44 -9.35 -10.50
CA PHE A 295 -12.08 -8.04 -10.34
C PHE A 295 -13.56 -8.07 -10.68
N TYR A 296 -13.92 -8.62 -11.85
CA TYR A 296 -15.33 -8.71 -12.27
C TYR A 296 -16.14 -9.66 -11.38
N GLU A 297 -15.55 -10.75 -10.93
CA GLU A 297 -16.21 -11.66 -9.99
C GLU A 297 -16.52 -10.95 -8.66
N LEU A 298 -15.55 -10.21 -8.09
CA LEU A 298 -15.71 -9.45 -6.85
C LEU A 298 -16.74 -8.32 -6.99
N LYS A 299 -16.90 -7.76 -8.18
CA LYS A 299 -17.96 -6.78 -8.51
C LYS A 299 -19.36 -7.41 -8.64
N GLY A 300 -19.48 -8.73 -8.60
CA GLY A 300 -20.74 -9.41 -8.85
C GLY A 300 -21.09 -9.56 -10.35
N GLU A 301 -20.10 -9.49 -11.24
CA GLU A 301 -20.21 -9.58 -12.68
C GLU A 301 -19.58 -10.91 -13.21
N PRO A 302 -20.02 -12.11 -12.73
CA PRO A 302 -19.34 -13.37 -13.04
C PRO A 302 -19.41 -13.76 -14.53
N GLU A 303 -20.43 -13.34 -15.26
CA GLU A 303 -20.52 -13.57 -16.71
C GLU A 303 -19.42 -12.81 -17.47
N ARG A 304 -19.13 -11.59 -17.04
CA ARG A 304 -18.05 -10.77 -17.62
C ARG A 304 -16.68 -11.35 -17.29
N ALA A 305 -16.49 -11.85 -16.06
CA ALA A 305 -15.30 -12.57 -15.67
C ALA A 305 -15.05 -13.81 -16.56
N ALA A 306 -16.09 -14.61 -16.80
CA ALA A 306 -16.03 -15.78 -17.69
C ALA A 306 -15.65 -15.38 -19.12
N SER A 307 -16.24 -14.30 -19.65
CA SER A 307 -15.99 -13.82 -21.02
C SER A 307 -14.54 -13.34 -21.22
N GLU A 308 -13.93 -12.68 -20.22
CA GLU A 308 -12.51 -12.29 -20.27
C GLU A 308 -11.60 -13.54 -20.33
N LEU A 309 -11.88 -14.56 -19.52
CA LEU A 309 -11.11 -15.82 -19.52
C LEU A 309 -11.27 -16.59 -20.84
N GLU A 310 -12.46 -16.62 -21.43
CA GLU A 310 -12.69 -17.26 -22.73
C GLU A 310 -11.92 -16.55 -23.85
N SER A 311 -11.99 -15.21 -23.87
CA SER A 311 -11.25 -14.41 -24.84
C SER A 311 -9.74 -14.69 -24.73
N TYR A 312 -9.24 -14.86 -23.51
CA TYR A 312 -7.84 -15.19 -23.25
C TYR A 312 -7.46 -16.56 -23.77
N LEU A 313 -8.28 -17.61 -23.49
CA LEU A 313 -8.06 -18.95 -24.01
C LEU A 313 -8.08 -19.00 -25.53
N LYS A 314 -9.01 -18.29 -26.16
CA LYS A 314 -9.11 -18.21 -27.62
C LYS A 314 -7.86 -17.63 -28.26
N LYS A 315 -7.23 -16.63 -27.62
CA LYS A 315 -5.98 -16.02 -28.07
C LYS A 315 -4.73 -16.86 -27.79
N ASN A 316 -4.83 -17.76 -26.81
CA ASN A 316 -3.68 -18.54 -26.32
C ASN A 316 -4.04 -20.04 -26.23
N PRO A 317 -4.25 -20.73 -27.36
CA PRO A 317 -4.78 -22.10 -27.36
C PRO A 317 -3.80 -23.15 -26.80
N GLN A 318 -2.50 -22.82 -26.68
CA GLN A 318 -1.45 -23.73 -26.22
C GLN A 318 -1.09 -23.57 -24.74
N LEU A 319 -1.95 -22.94 -23.94
CA LEU A 319 -1.69 -22.76 -22.51
C LEU A 319 -1.67 -24.10 -21.78
N LYS A 320 -0.59 -24.34 -21.00
CA LYS A 320 -0.48 -25.56 -20.17
C LYS A 320 -1.61 -25.69 -19.12
N ASN A 321 -2.18 -24.57 -18.68
CA ASN A 321 -3.26 -24.52 -17.68
C ASN A 321 -4.65 -24.27 -18.30
N ALA A 322 -4.83 -24.49 -19.59
CA ALA A 322 -6.10 -24.26 -20.29
C ALA A 322 -7.29 -24.98 -19.62
N ALA A 323 -7.11 -26.23 -19.18
CA ALA A 323 -8.15 -26.99 -18.49
C ALA A 323 -8.58 -26.35 -17.17
N ALA A 324 -7.64 -25.82 -16.39
CA ALA A 324 -7.96 -25.11 -15.14
C ALA A 324 -8.77 -23.83 -15.41
N ILE A 325 -8.41 -23.08 -16.44
CA ILE A 325 -9.13 -21.87 -16.86
C ILE A 325 -10.54 -22.23 -17.35
N GLN A 326 -10.71 -23.33 -18.11
CA GLN A 326 -12.03 -23.82 -18.53
C GLN A 326 -12.93 -24.18 -17.36
N ASN A 327 -12.39 -24.84 -16.33
CA ASN A 327 -13.14 -25.16 -15.12
C ASN A 327 -13.58 -23.88 -14.39
N GLU A 328 -12.72 -22.87 -14.34
CA GLU A 328 -13.04 -21.58 -13.74
C GLU A 328 -14.14 -20.84 -14.51
N ILE A 329 -14.10 -20.85 -15.84
CA ILE A 329 -15.17 -20.31 -16.69
C ILE A 329 -16.50 -21.01 -16.40
N LYS A 330 -16.50 -22.34 -16.27
CA LYS A 330 -17.71 -23.11 -15.93
C LYS A 330 -18.27 -22.67 -14.57
N ARG A 331 -17.42 -22.59 -13.54
CA ARG A 331 -17.79 -22.13 -12.20
C ARG A 331 -18.42 -20.74 -12.21
N LEU A 332 -17.80 -19.80 -12.93
CA LEU A 332 -18.28 -18.42 -13.04
C LEU A 332 -19.64 -18.35 -13.74
N ARG A 333 -19.88 -19.14 -14.78
CA ARG A 333 -21.16 -19.21 -15.48
C ARG A 333 -22.27 -19.85 -14.65
N GLU A 334 -21.94 -20.87 -13.85
CA GLU A 334 -22.89 -21.46 -12.89
C GLU A 334 -23.27 -20.41 -11.84
N LYS A 335 -22.30 -19.66 -11.31
CA LYS A 335 -22.54 -18.55 -10.37
C LYS A 335 -23.44 -17.48 -11.00
N ALA A 336 -23.19 -17.11 -12.26
CA ALA A 336 -23.99 -16.12 -12.98
C ALA A 336 -25.44 -16.57 -13.17
N ARG A 337 -25.67 -17.84 -13.42
CA ARG A 337 -27.04 -18.42 -13.53
C ARG A 337 -27.76 -18.42 -12.20
N ALA A 338 -27.07 -18.77 -11.11
CA ALA A 338 -27.62 -18.78 -9.76
C ALA A 338 -27.94 -17.35 -9.22
N SER A 339 -27.32 -16.32 -9.78
CA SER A 339 -27.53 -14.92 -9.39
C SER A 339 -28.65 -14.22 -10.19
N LYS A 340 -29.25 -14.89 -11.18
CA LYS A 340 -30.42 -14.35 -11.90
C LYS A 340 -31.66 -14.65 -11.07
N PRO A 341 -32.52 -13.64 -10.78
CA PRO A 341 -33.75 -13.79 -10.02
C PRO A 341 -34.76 -14.70 -10.73
#